data_af6334b21f5c0c7f0efe3b0378c9820c
#
_entry.id   af6334b21f5c0c7f0efe3b0378c9820c
#
_cell.length_a   1.000
_cell.length_b   1.000
_cell.length_c   1.000
_cell.angle_alpha   90.00
_cell.angle_beta   90.00
_cell.angle_gamma   90.00
#
_symmetry.space_group_name_H-M   'P 1'
#
loop_
_entity.id
_entity.type
_entity.pdbx_description
1 polymer ?
#
loop_
_entity_poly.entity_id
_entity_poly.type
_entity_poly.pdbx_seq_one_letter_code
_entity_poly.pdbx_strand_id
1 'polypeptide(L)'
;FYNGSEIILKDLFLYPSDRNFDSLGSLEITGAFIDEANQITEKAKNVVASRLRYKLDENGLIPKMLMTCNPAKNWVYSEYYRPAQDNTIKPYRKFIQSLVIDNNYISKHYETQLSQLDELSKQRLLFGNWEYDATADSLIDYNSIMGMFSQKGIEGDKYITCDVARFGSDKTVIMLWQGLHIRYIRTILKSAVNEVVDEIKKLQQENGVNLRNIIVDEDGVGGGVKDYLRCQGFTNNARPIKGENYQNLKTQCYYKLADQINKGQIGVSCSDVNVKNYITEELEQVRTKDADKDNKLQIIPKDTVKSILGRSPDYADALAMRMFYEIDSNFGRYFVQ
;
A
#
# COMPACT_ATOMS: atom_id res chain seq x y z
N PHE A 1 28.17 21.84 19.73
CA PHE A 1 29.59 21.40 19.84
C PHE A 1 30.51 22.62 19.89
N TYR A 2 31.73 22.43 20.37
CA TYR A 2 32.74 23.49 20.53
C TYR A 2 33.09 24.21 19.20
N ASN A 3 32.85 23.57 18.06
CA ASN A 3 33.10 24.11 16.72
C ASN A 3 31.89 24.82 16.10
N GLY A 4 30.83 25.03 16.86
CA GLY A 4 29.59 25.65 16.38
C GLY A 4 28.65 24.71 15.64
N SER A 5 28.97 23.41 15.46
CA SER A 5 28.07 22.43 14.88
C SER A 5 26.96 22.07 15.86
N GLU A 6 25.77 21.82 15.34
CA GLU A 6 24.58 21.46 16.13
C GLU A 6 24.01 20.11 15.65
N ILE A 7 23.49 19.32 16.59
CA ILE A 7 22.63 18.16 16.30
C ILE A 7 21.23 18.51 16.75
N ILE A 8 20.29 18.48 15.82
CA ILE A 8 18.88 18.71 16.07
C ILE A 8 18.18 17.35 16.11
N LEU A 9 17.59 17.03 17.26
CA LEU A 9 16.79 15.82 17.41
C LEU A 9 15.32 16.14 17.08
N LYS A 10 14.73 15.35 16.19
CA LYS A 10 13.34 15.50 15.74
C LYS A 10 12.69 14.14 15.62
N ASP A 11 11.43 14.09 16.01
CA ASP A 11 10.54 12.98 15.77
C ASP A 11 9.96 13.07 14.33
N LEU A 12 9.85 11.93 13.66
CA LEU A 12 9.29 11.79 12.32
C LEU A 12 7.98 11.01 12.31
N PHE A 13 7.32 10.90 13.46
CA PHE A 13 6.01 10.27 13.55
C PHE A 13 4.95 11.11 12.79
N LEU A 14 4.05 10.41 12.09
CA LEU A 14 2.96 11.06 11.36
C LEU A 14 1.82 11.42 12.33
N TYR A 15 1.86 12.61 12.88
CA TYR A 15 0.78 13.11 13.74
C TYR A 15 -0.45 13.52 12.92
N PRO A 16 -1.67 13.23 13.40
CA PRO A 16 -2.90 13.70 12.75
C PRO A 16 -2.97 15.22 12.57
N SER A 17 -2.31 15.96 13.47
CA SER A 17 -2.22 17.43 13.45
C SER A 17 -1.15 17.97 12.49
N ASP A 18 -0.19 17.16 12.07
CA ASP A 18 0.92 17.55 11.18
C ASP A 18 1.16 16.53 10.06
N ARG A 19 0.13 16.31 9.26
CA ARG A 19 0.17 15.33 8.14
C ARG A 19 1.16 15.66 7.03
N ASN A 20 1.65 16.89 7.01
CA ASN A 20 2.60 17.36 5.99
C ASN A 20 4.02 17.50 6.52
N PHE A 21 4.25 17.22 7.81
CA PHE A 21 5.52 17.48 8.47
C PHE A 21 5.92 18.96 8.40
N ASP A 22 4.92 19.86 8.58
CA ASP A 22 5.13 21.30 8.55
C ASP A 22 6.06 21.76 9.68
N SER A 23 6.10 21.02 10.80
CA SER A 23 7.08 21.20 11.89
C SER A 23 8.54 21.09 11.45
N LEU A 24 8.82 20.45 10.32
CA LEU A 24 10.15 20.39 9.70
C LEU A 24 10.36 21.49 8.65
N GLY A 25 9.35 22.32 8.39
CA GLY A 25 9.33 23.28 7.28
C GLY A 25 10.46 24.31 7.34
N SER A 26 10.81 24.77 8.53
CA SER A 26 11.85 25.77 8.77
C SER A 26 13.27 25.21 8.89
N LEU A 27 13.45 23.90 8.87
CA LEU A 27 14.77 23.31 9.04
C LEU A 27 15.63 23.49 7.79
N GLU A 28 16.88 23.83 8.02
CA GLU A 28 17.95 23.82 7.04
C GLU A 28 19.14 23.07 7.67
N ILE A 29 19.48 21.93 7.09
CA ILE A 29 20.48 21.01 7.62
C ILE A 29 21.52 20.62 6.58
N THR A 30 22.69 20.22 7.02
CA THR A 30 23.81 19.79 6.16
C THR A 30 23.77 18.31 5.85
N GLY A 31 23.33 17.51 6.83
CA GLY A 31 23.20 16.07 6.73
C GLY A 31 22.05 15.58 7.61
N ALA A 32 21.58 14.36 7.39
CA ALA A 32 20.55 13.73 8.21
C ALA A 32 20.91 12.28 8.54
N PHE A 33 20.54 11.86 9.73
CA PHE A 33 20.50 10.47 10.14
C PHE A 33 19.07 10.12 10.56
N ILE A 34 18.51 9.07 9.97
CA ILE A 34 17.18 8.56 10.31
C ILE A 34 17.36 7.16 10.88
N ASP A 35 17.04 7.01 12.14
CA ASP A 35 17.02 5.71 12.78
C ASP A 35 15.65 5.05 12.58
N GLU A 36 15.64 3.73 12.47
CA GLU A 36 14.44 2.92 12.24
C GLU A 36 13.57 3.41 11.04
N ALA A 37 14.21 3.70 9.93
CA ALA A 37 13.57 4.25 8.73
C ALA A 37 12.39 3.40 8.21
N ASN A 38 12.33 2.12 8.55
CA ASN A 38 11.20 1.25 8.24
C ASN A 38 9.91 1.60 9.01
N GLN A 39 10.00 2.40 10.07
CA GLN A 39 8.84 2.82 10.87
C GLN A 39 8.23 4.16 10.43
N ILE A 40 8.93 4.92 9.59
CA ILE A 40 8.44 6.21 9.08
C ILE A 40 7.86 6.07 7.67
N THR A 41 7.03 7.04 7.28
CA THR A 41 6.51 7.11 5.93
C THR A 41 7.57 7.58 4.92
N GLU A 42 7.45 7.17 3.66
CA GLU A 42 8.29 7.70 2.57
C GLU A 42 8.19 9.23 2.47
N LYS A 43 7.01 9.79 2.74
CA LYS A 43 6.78 11.24 2.76
C LYS A 43 7.68 11.92 3.79
N ALA A 44 7.81 11.38 5.00
CA ALA A 44 8.69 11.92 6.04
C ALA A 44 10.15 11.98 5.56
N LYS A 45 10.65 10.87 5.01
CA LYS A 45 12.00 10.82 4.40
C LYS A 45 12.17 11.89 3.31
N ASN A 46 11.19 12.06 2.42
CA ASN A 46 11.26 13.03 1.33
C ASN A 46 11.26 14.48 1.85
N VAL A 47 10.51 14.76 2.91
CA VAL A 47 10.53 16.08 3.57
C VAL A 47 11.91 16.33 4.17
N VAL A 48 12.49 15.40 4.92
CA VAL A 48 13.86 15.53 5.47
C VAL A 48 14.88 15.74 4.35
N ALA A 49 14.80 14.97 3.26
CA ALA A 49 15.69 15.13 2.11
C ALA A 49 15.64 16.54 1.51
N SER A 50 14.46 17.16 1.46
CA SER A 50 14.30 18.53 0.95
C SER A 50 14.90 19.61 1.88
N ARG A 51 15.27 19.26 3.11
CA ARG A 51 15.90 20.17 4.09
C ARG A 51 17.43 20.13 4.06
N LEU A 52 18.03 19.20 3.30
CA LEU A 52 19.48 19.07 3.14
C LEU A 52 20.00 20.16 2.21
N ARG A 53 20.15 21.38 2.72
CA ARG A 53 20.53 22.56 1.90
C ARG A 53 21.33 23.61 2.64
N TYR A 54 21.68 23.40 3.94
CA TYR A 54 22.37 24.40 4.72
C TYR A 54 23.85 24.46 4.35
N LYS A 55 24.31 25.61 3.85
CA LYS A 55 25.72 25.96 3.56
C LYS A 55 26.52 24.87 2.84
N LEU A 56 25.88 24.12 1.94
CA LEU A 56 26.52 23.01 1.24
C LEU A 56 27.59 23.52 0.27
N ASP A 57 27.21 24.46 -0.59
CA ASP A 57 28.09 25.00 -1.64
C ASP A 57 29.23 25.83 -1.02
N GLU A 58 28.94 26.63 0.00
CA GLU A 58 29.93 27.44 0.71
C GLU A 58 31.07 26.60 1.30
N ASN A 59 30.78 25.35 1.70
CA ASN A 59 31.74 24.45 2.33
C ASN A 59 32.14 23.27 1.43
N GLY A 60 31.73 23.23 0.18
CA GLY A 60 32.02 22.13 -0.74
C GLY A 60 31.46 20.77 -0.27
N LEU A 61 30.33 20.77 0.42
CA LEU A 61 29.75 19.57 1.03
C LEU A 61 28.70 18.93 0.10
N ILE A 62 28.76 17.61 0.04
CA ILE A 62 27.71 16.83 -0.64
C ILE A 62 26.66 16.46 0.41
N PRO A 63 25.38 16.78 0.18
CA PRO A 63 24.30 16.40 1.10
C PRO A 63 24.24 14.88 1.26
N LYS A 64 24.19 14.43 2.51
CA LYS A 64 24.14 12.99 2.85
C LYS A 64 23.00 12.70 3.78
N MET A 65 22.31 11.59 3.50
CA MET A 65 21.34 11.00 4.40
C MET A 65 21.75 9.57 4.69
N LEU A 66 21.96 9.25 5.95
CA LEU A 66 22.15 7.90 6.45
C LEU A 66 20.84 7.42 7.06
N MET A 67 20.45 6.19 6.77
CA MET A 67 19.26 5.57 7.36
C MET A 67 19.62 4.19 7.89
N THR A 68 19.11 3.85 9.07
CA THR A 68 19.16 2.50 9.62
C THR A 68 17.77 1.92 9.68
N CYS A 69 17.65 0.63 9.51
CA CYS A 69 16.37 -0.07 9.63
C CYS A 69 16.57 -1.57 9.78
N ASN A 70 15.56 -2.22 10.31
CA ASN A 70 15.40 -3.66 10.21
C ASN A 70 14.67 -4.00 8.89
N PRO A 71 14.85 -5.23 8.35
CA PRO A 71 14.12 -5.68 7.18
C PRO A 71 12.61 -5.46 7.33
N ALA A 72 12.02 -4.75 6.36
CA ALA A 72 10.59 -4.50 6.28
C ALA A 72 10.19 -4.33 4.81
N LYS A 73 9.14 -5.02 4.37
CA LYS A 73 8.63 -4.94 2.99
C LYS A 73 7.77 -3.69 2.80
N ASN A 74 8.42 -2.53 2.79
CA ASN A 74 7.82 -1.21 2.58
C ASN A 74 8.66 -0.39 1.60
N TRP A 75 8.55 0.95 1.60
CA TRP A 75 9.31 1.83 0.71
C TRP A 75 10.83 1.65 0.80
N VAL A 76 11.39 1.19 1.95
CA VAL A 76 12.82 0.89 2.08
C VAL A 76 13.19 -0.32 1.23
N TYR A 77 12.34 -1.36 1.23
CA TYR A 77 12.52 -2.53 0.39
C TYR A 77 12.50 -2.16 -1.09
N SER A 78 11.47 -1.44 -1.54
CA SER A 78 11.28 -1.10 -2.94
C SER A 78 12.27 -0.07 -3.48
N GLU A 79 12.75 0.87 -2.65
CA GLU A 79 13.68 1.92 -3.09
C GLU A 79 15.16 1.57 -2.94
N TYR A 80 15.52 0.68 -2.01
CA TYR A 80 16.92 0.41 -1.66
C TYR A 80 17.30 -1.06 -1.77
N TYR A 81 16.62 -1.95 -1.06
CA TYR A 81 17.01 -3.36 -1.02
C TYR A 81 16.85 -4.03 -2.38
N ARG A 82 15.63 -4.08 -2.91
CA ARG A 82 15.34 -4.76 -4.17
C ARG A 82 16.15 -4.20 -5.35
N PRO A 83 16.23 -2.88 -5.56
CA PRO A 83 17.08 -2.34 -6.61
C PRO A 83 18.57 -2.64 -6.43
N ALA A 84 19.06 -2.79 -5.19
CA ALA A 84 20.43 -3.21 -4.94
C ALA A 84 20.67 -4.68 -5.35
N GLN A 85 19.73 -5.57 -5.08
CA GLN A 85 19.80 -6.97 -5.50
C GLN A 85 19.75 -7.11 -7.03
N ASP A 86 18.89 -6.32 -7.67
CA ASP A 86 18.70 -6.34 -9.13
C ASP A 86 19.76 -5.50 -9.89
N ASN A 87 20.74 -4.91 -9.19
CA ASN A 87 21.77 -3.99 -9.75
C ASN A 87 21.17 -2.78 -10.49
N THR A 88 19.99 -2.33 -10.07
CA THR A 88 19.26 -1.19 -10.64
C THR A 88 19.19 0.01 -9.68
N ILE A 89 19.90 -0.06 -8.56
CA ILE A 89 19.91 1.03 -7.57
C ILE A 89 20.48 2.31 -8.19
N LYS A 90 19.87 3.45 -7.89
CA LYS A 90 20.31 4.74 -8.41
C LYS A 90 21.76 5.05 -7.99
N PRO A 91 22.60 5.66 -8.84
CA PRO A 91 24.04 5.85 -8.56
C PRO A 91 24.35 6.65 -7.28
N TYR A 92 23.42 7.50 -6.84
CA TYR A 92 23.57 8.31 -5.63
C TYR A 92 23.02 7.61 -4.36
N ARG A 93 22.56 6.36 -4.49
CA ARG A 93 22.05 5.52 -3.39
C ARG A 93 22.96 4.34 -3.18
N LYS A 94 23.08 3.90 -1.94
CA LYS A 94 23.78 2.67 -1.58
C LYS A 94 22.98 1.92 -0.52
N PHE A 95 22.84 0.62 -0.72
CA PHE A 95 22.36 -0.30 0.29
C PHE A 95 23.55 -1.02 0.91
N ILE A 96 23.59 -1.09 2.24
CA ILE A 96 24.63 -1.82 2.99
C ILE A 96 23.88 -2.70 3.98
N GLN A 97 24.02 -4.01 3.85
CA GLN A 97 23.54 -4.94 4.86
C GLN A 97 24.56 -5.02 6.00
N SER A 98 24.06 -4.99 7.23
CA SER A 98 24.84 -5.20 8.44
C SER A 98 24.09 -6.18 9.33
N LEU A 99 24.77 -7.20 9.78
CA LEU A 99 24.19 -8.27 10.59
C LEU A 99 24.69 -8.16 12.03
N VAL A 100 23.98 -8.83 12.94
CA VAL A 100 24.36 -8.92 14.35
C VAL A 100 25.79 -9.45 14.50
N ILE A 101 26.17 -10.43 13.69
CA ILE A 101 27.51 -11.07 13.71
C ILE A 101 28.63 -10.13 13.24
N ASP A 102 28.32 -9.05 12.53
CA ASP A 102 29.32 -8.07 12.07
C ASP A 102 29.78 -7.14 13.22
N ASN A 103 29.06 -7.14 14.34
CA ASN A 103 29.38 -6.32 15.49
C ASN A 103 30.21 -7.08 16.54
N ASN A 104 31.52 -6.90 16.50
CA ASN A 104 32.45 -7.53 17.44
C ASN A 104 32.25 -7.15 18.92
N TYR A 105 31.46 -6.14 19.22
CA TYR A 105 31.20 -5.65 20.56
C TYR A 105 29.84 -6.07 21.11
N ILE A 106 29.11 -6.88 20.38
CA ILE A 106 27.79 -7.32 20.81
C ILE A 106 27.88 -8.33 21.94
N SER A 107 26.99 -8.24 22.92
CA SER A 107 26.91 -9.20 24.01
C SER A 107 26.41 -10.56 23.50
N LYS A 108 27.06 -11.64 23.95
CA LYS A 108 26.58 -13.02 23.73
C LYS A 108 25.16 -13.24 24.26
N HIS A 109 24.78 -12.53 25.33
CA HIS A 109 23.39 -12.56 25.82
C HIS A 109 22.39 -12.00 24.84
N TYR A 110 22.76 -10.99 24.07
CA TYR A 110 21.87 -10.39 23.06
C TYR A 110 21.61 -11.36 21.91
N GLU A 111 22.64 -12.03 21.42
CA GLU A 111 22.49 -13.06 20.40
C GLU A 111 21.59 -14.22 20.89
N THR A 112 21.78 -14.64 22.15
CA THR A 112 20.93 -15.65 22.78
C THR A 112 19.49 -15.19 22.89
N GLN A 113 19.24 -13.92 23.25
CA GLN A 113 17.89 -13.35 23.29
C GLN A 113 17.22 -13.33 21.92
N LEU A 114 17.94 -12.91 20.87
CA LEU A 114 17.41 -12.93 19.50
C LEU A 114 17.10 -14.36 19.03
N SER A 115 17.89 -15.35 19.45
CA SER A 115 17.65 -16.75 19.12
C SER A 115 16.40 -17.35 19.78
N GLN A 116 15.85 -16.71 20.79
CA GLN A 116 14.62 -17.11 21.48
C GLN A 116 13.35 -16.48 20.89
N LEU A 117 13.49 -15.55 19.94
CA LEU A 117 12.35 -14.93 19.26
C LEU A 117 11.60 -15.96 18.38
N ASP A 118 10.41 -15.59 17.97
CA ASP A 118 9.68 -16.33 16.94
C ASP A 118 10.48 -16.39 15.61
N GLU A 119 10.18 -17.34 14.76
CA GLU A 119 10.97 -17.59 13.55
C GLU A 119 11.01 -16.38 12.61
N LEU A 120 9.89 -15.66 12.47
CA LEU A 120 9.83 -14.47 11.65
C LEU A 120 10.74 -13.36 12.18
N SER A 121 10.68 -13.10 13.48
CA SER A 121 11.54 -12.12 14.14
C SER A 121 13.02 -12.50 14.02
N LYS A 122 13.36 -13.79 14.13
CA LYS A 122 14.73 -14.26 13.88
C LYS A 122 15.18 -13.98 12.45
N GLN A 123 14.36 -14.31 11.45
CA GLN A 123 14.66 -14.04 10.04
C GLN A 123 14.97 -12.56 9.83
N ARG A 124 14.19 -11.68 10.41
CA ARG A 124 14.36 -10.23 10.26
C ARG A 124 15.53 -9.67 11.09
N LEU A 125 15.55 -9.95 12.40
CA LEU A 125 16.42 -9.24 13.35
C LEU A 125 17.77 -9.93 13.52
N LEU A 126 17.83 -11.26 13.47
CA LEU A 126 19.07 -12.02 13.63
C LEU A 126 19.76 -12.24 12.28
N PHE A 127 19.03 -12.67 11.28
CA PHE A 127 19.59 -13.02 9.97
C PHE A 127 19.52 -11.88 8.94
N GLY A 128 18.87 -10.75 9.27
CA GLY A 128 18.74 -9.62 8.37
C GLY A 128 18.10 -10.01 7.02
N ASN A 129 17.23 -11.01 7.04
CA ASN A 129 16.58 -11.53 5.84
C ASN A 129 15.48 -10.57 5.39
N TRP A 130 15.62 -10.00 4.20
CA TRP A 130 14.64 -9.12 3.58
C TRP A 130 13.58 -9.89 2.78
N GLU A 131 13.89 -11.14 2.41
CA GLU A 131 12.98 -12.03 1.69
C GLU A 131 12.22 -12.97 2.65
N TYR A 132 12.11 -12.56 3.93
CA TYR A 132 11.32 -13.33 4.88
C TYR A 132 9.87 -13.47 4.39
N ASP A 133 9.31 -14.66 4.58
CA ASP A 133 7.90 -14.86 4.34
C ASP A 133 7.11 -13.93 5.28
N ALA A 134 6.32 -13.05 4.66
CA ALA A 134 5.54 -12.09 5.41
C ALA A 134 4.68 -12.86 6.43
N THR A 135 4.70 -12.38 7.64
CA THR A 135 3.91 -12.79 8.81
C THR A 135 2.84 -13.84 8.55
N ALA A 136 2.67 -14.80 9.44
CA ALA A 136 1.54 -15.74 9.48
C ALA A 136 0.16 -15.07 9.26
N ASP A 137 0.11 -13.74 9.37
CA ASP A 137 -1.07 -12.91 9.23
C ASP A 137 -1.27 -12.34 7.81
N SER A 138 -0.26 -12.36 6.92
CA SER A 138 -0.42 -11.84 5.55
C SER A 138 -1.29 -12.76 4.72
N LEU A 139 -2.31 -12.19 4.08
CA LEU A 139 -3.18 -12.94 3.17
C LEU A 139 -2.61 -13.04 1.75
N ILE A 140 -1.69 -12.14 1.37
CA ILE A 140 -1.15 -12.08 0.01
C ILE A 140 0.37 -12.23 0.06
N ASP A 141 0.87 -13.15 -0.75
CA ASP A 141 2.31 -13.34 -0.94
C ASP A 141 2.91 -12.19 -1.76
N TYR A 142 4.04 -11.65 -1.32
CA TYR A 142 4.70 -10.52 -1.98
C TYR A 142 5.09 -10.83 -3.44
N ASN A 143 5.61 -12.03 -3.72
CA ASN A 143 5.98 -12.41 -5.07
C ASN A 143 4.76 -12.47 -5.99
N SER A 144 3.61 -12.88 -5.44
CA SER A 144 2.33 -12.90 -6.16
C SER A 144 1.84 -11.47 -6.46
N ILE A 145 2.04 -10.51 -5.55
CA ILE A 145 1.77 -9.09 -5.81
C ILE A 145 2.65 -8.59 -6.97
N MET A 146 3.94 -8.85 -6.92
CA MET A 146 4.87 -8.43 -7.98
C MET A 146 4.56 -9.11 -9.31
N GLY A 147 4.13 -10.37 -9.28
CA GLY A 147 3.69 -11.12 -10.45
C GLY A 147 2.54 -10.46 -11.21
N MET A 148 1.62 -9.76 -10.52
CA MET A 148 0.49 -9.07 -11.15
C MET A 148 0.91 -8.08 -12.24
N PHE A 149 2.07 -7.45 -12.12
CA PHE A 149 2.56 -6.44 -13.05
C PHE A 149 3.27 -7.00 -14.29
N SER A 150 3.55 -8.29 -14.30
CA SER A 150 4.24 -8.99 -15.40
C SER A 150 3.38 -10.03 -16.10
N GLN A 151 2.31 -10.48 -15.48
CA GLN A 151 1.43 -11.52 -16.01
C GLN A 151 0.13 -10.95 -16.59
N LYS A 152 -0.52 -11.76 -17.42
CA LYS A 152 -1.88 -11.48 -17.88
C LYS A 152 -2.89 -12.07 -16.91
N GLY A 153 -3.86 -11.26 -16.50
CA GLY A 153 -5.02 -11.76 -15.76
C GLY A 153 -5.96 -12.58 -16.65
N ILE A 154 -6.90 -13.27 -16.01
CA ILE A 154 -7.94 -14.03 -16.71
C ILE A 154 -8.81 -13.06 -17.55
N GLU A 155 -8.98 -13.35 -18.83
CA GLU A 155 -9.84 -12.59 -19.74
C GLU A 155 -11.32 -12.84 -19.44
N GLY A 156 -12.17 -11.85 -19.74
CA GLY A 156 -13.61 -11.94 -19.52
C GLY A 156 -14.33 -10.63 -19.83
N ASP A 157 -15.51 -10.45 -19.24
CA ASP A 157 -16.31 -9.24 -19.38
C ASP A 157 -15.57 -8.01 -18.83
N LYS A 158 -16.00 -6.84 -19.27
CA LYS A 158 -15.45 -5.57 -18.79
C LYS A 158 -16.19 -5.07 -17.56
N TYR A 159 -15.44 -4.54 -16.61
CA TYR A 159 -15.95 -3.98 -15.35
C TYR A 159 -15.28 -2.64 -15.04
N ILE A 160 -15.95 -1.82 -14.24
CA ILE A 160 -15.37 -0.62 -13.65
C ILE A 160 -15.56 -0.71 -12.13
N THR A 161 -14.48 -0.49 -11.37
CA THR A 161 -14.52 -0.32 -9.91
C THR A 161 -14.08 1.09 -9.57
N CYS A 162 -14.72 1.71 -8.57
CA CYS A 162 -14.39 3.06 -8.15
C CYS A 162 -14.45 3.21 -6.64
N ASP A 163 -13.31 3.45 -6.02
CA ASP A 163 -13.23 3.96 -4.65
C ASP A 163 -13.27 5.49 -4.69
N VAL A 164 -14.29 6.09 -4.07
CA VAL A 164 -14.58 7.52 -4.18
C VAL A 164 -14.09 8.24 -2.93
N ALA A 165 -13.11 9.11 -3.10
CA ALA A 165 -12.72 10.06 -2.07
C ALA A 165 -13.26 11.47 -2.37
N ARG A 166 -13.62 12.23 -1.32
CA ARG A 166 -14.00 13.63 -1.43
C ARG A 166 -12.81 14.55 -1.09
N PHE A 167 -13.06 15.69 -0.55
CA PHE A 167 -12.05 16.66 -0.14
C PHE A 167 -11.20 16.13 1.02
N GLY A 168 -9.90 15.94 0.79
CA GLY A 168 -8.94 15.43 1.78
C GLY A 168 -7.63 14.98 1.14
N SER A 169 -6.92 14.12 1.83
CA SER A 169 -5.69 13.48 1.35
C SER A 169 -5.94 12.17 0.59
N ASP A 170 -7.15 11.63 0.67
CA ASP A 170 -7.53 10.37 0.04
C ASP A 170 -7.78 10.58 -1.46
N LYS A 171 -7.57 9.54 -2.25
CA LYS A 171 -7.63 9.59 -3.72
C LYS A 171 -8.88 8.87 -4.22
N THR A 172 -9.57 9.44 -5.20
CA THR A 172 -10.52 8.65 -5.99
C THR A 172 -9.76 7.78 -6.96
N VAL A 173 -9.98 6.48 -6.90
CA VAL A 173 -9.32 5.48 -7.76
C VAL A 173 -10.38 4.78 -8.61
N ILE A 174 -10.27 4.91 -9.93
CA ILE A 174 -11.13 4.25 -10.91
C ILE A 174 -10.30 3.23 -11.66
N MET A 175 -10.77 1.98 -11.73
CA MET A 175 -10.09 0.90 -12.45
C MET A 175 -11.01 0.31 -13.52
N LEU A 176 -10.50 0.22 -14.74
CA LEU A 176 -11.15 -0.50 -15.84
C LEU A 176 -10.54 -1.89 -15.94
N TRP A 177 -11.37 -2.90 -15.88
CA TRP A 177 -11.03 -4.30 -15.94
C TRP A 177 -11.52 -4.96 -17.23
N GLN A 178 -10.79 -5.97 -17.68
CA GLN A 178 -11.25 -6.98 -18.61
C GLN A 178 -11.03 -8.35 -17.97
N GLY A 179 -12.11 -9.02 -17.56
CA GLY A 179 -12.04 -10.18 -16.69
C GLY A 179 -11.39 -9.86 -15.35
N LEU A 180 -10.23 -10.44 -15.07
CA LEU A 180 -9.38 -10.18 -13.92
C LEU A 180 -8.08 -9.42 -14.29
N HIS A 181 -8.07 -8.74 -15.43
CA HIS A 181 -6.94 -7.91 -15.87
C HIS A 181 -7.31 -6.43 -15.83
N ILE A 182 -6.57 -5.63 -15.07
CA ILE A 182 -6.71 -4.18 -15.04
C ILE A 182 -6.04 -3.60 -16.28
N ARG A 183 -6.84 -2.95 -17.14
CA ARG A 183 -6.39 -2.31 -18.38
C ARG A 183 -6.06 -0.85 -18.21
N TYR A 184 -6.71 -0.17 -17.26
CA TYR A 184 -6.53 1.25 -17.05
C TYR A 184 -6.81 1.60 -15.59
N ILE A 185 -6.02 2.52 -15.05
CA ILE A 185 -6.17 3.07 -13.70
C ILE A 185 -6.19 4.59 -13.81
N ARG A 186 -7.22 5.22 -13.26
CA ARG A 186 -7.32 6.67 -13.13
C ARG A 186 -7.34 7.05 -11.67
N THR A 187 -6.47 7.97 -11.31
CA THR A 187 -6.40 8.53 -9.96
C THR A 187 -6.75 10.01 -10.02
N ILE A 188 -7.69 10.46 -9.20
CA ILE A 188 -8.11 11.86 -9.10
C ILE A 188 -7.90 12.33 -7.67
N LEU A 189 -7.17 13.43 -7.51
CA LEU A 189 -7.00 14.11 -6.24
C LEU A 189 -8.08 15.18 -6.08
N LYS A 190 -8.78 15.18 -4.95
CA LYS A 190 -9.82 16.20 -4.64
C LYS A 190 -10.91 16.29 -5.71
N SER A 191 -11.56 15.17 -6.01
CA SER A 191 -12.60 15.11 -7.02
C SER A 191 -13.94 15.63 -6.52
N ALA A 192 -14.66 16.37 -7.38
CA ALA A 192 -16.08 16.60 -7.22
C ALA A 192 -16.87 15.39 -7.73
N VAL A 193 -18.07 15.17 -7.19
CA VAL A 193 -18.93 14.02 -7.56
C VAL A 193 -19.20 13.99 -9.07
N ASN A 194 -19.49 15.14 -9.67
CA ASN A 194 -19.74 15.26 -11.11
C ASN A 194 -18.51 14.86 -11.95
N GLU A 195 -17.30 15.23 -11.55
CA GLU A 195 -16.08 14.86 -12.27
C GLU A 195 -15.87 13.34 -12.26
N VAL A 196 -16.13 12.68 -11.15
CA VAL A 196 -16.06 11.21 -11.03
C VAL A 196 -17.11 10.55 -11.91
N VAL A 197 -18.34 11.07 -11.89
CA VAL A 197 -19.44 10.58 -12.74
C VAL A 197 -19.10 10.71 -14.22
N ASP A 198 -18.57 11.85 -14.64
CA ASP A 198 -18.24 12.12 -16.04
C ASP A 198 -17.08 11.21 -16.50
N GLU A 199 -16.07 11.00 -15.68
CA GLU A 199 -14.96 10.09 -16.00
C GLU A 199 -15.43 8.63 -16.11
N ILE A 200 -16.29 8.17 -15.20
CA ILE A 200 -16.85 6.81 -15.26
C ILE A 200 -17.73 6.65 -16.50
N LYS A 201 -18.59 7.63 -16.84
CA LYS A 201 -19.42 7.60 -18.04
C LYS A 201 -18.57 7.54 -19.32
N LYS A 202 -17.51 8.34 -19.37
CA LYS A 202 -16.57 8.32 -20.49
C LYS A 202 -15.95 6.94 -20.67
N LEU A 203 -15.36 6.37 -19.60
CA LEU A 203 -14.78 5.04 -19.64
C LEU A 203 -15.80 3.96 -20.00
N GLN A 204 -17.03 4.08 -19.49
CA GLN A 204 -18.13 3.16 -19.79
C GLN A 204 -18.47 3.18 -21.28
N GLN A 205 -18.65 4.36 -21.87
CA GLN A 205 -19.01 4.52 -23.28
C GLN A 205 -17.90 4.08 -24.23
N GLU A 206 -16.68 4.53 -23.98
CA GLU A 206 -15.50 4.20 -24.80
C GLU A 206 -15.19 2.69 -24.81
N ASN A 207 -15.49 2.00 -23.72
CA ASN A 207 -15.17 0.58 -23.57
C ASN A 207 -16.37 -0.35 -23.67
N GLY A 208 -17.59 0.16 -23.79
CA GLY A 208 -18.82 -0.64 -23.87
C GLY A 208 -19.08 -1.43 -22.56
N VAL A 209 -18.81 -0.84 -21.40
CA VAL A 209 -19.04 -1.51 -20.11
C VAL A 209 -20.53 -1.45 -19.77
N ASN A 210 -21.11 -2.61 -19.41
CA ASN A 210 -22.50 -2.64 -18.96
C ASN A 210 -22.63 -1.94 -17.59
N LEU A 211 -23.70 -1.15 -17.37
CA LEU A 211 -23.95 -0.47 -16.09
C LEU A 211 -23.97 -1.41 -14.89
N ARG A 212 -24.47 -2.62 -15.03
CA ARG A 212 -24.44 -3.65 -13.99
C ARG A 212 -23.04 -4.13 -13.61
N ASN A 213 -22.05 -3.89 -14.47
CA ASN A 213 -20.65 -4.23 -14.25
C ASN A 213 -19.83 -3.03 -13.71
N ILE A 214 -20.50 -1.98 -13.28
CA ILE A 214 -19.90 -0.81 -12.63
C ILE A 214 -20.24 -0.87 -11.14
N ILE A 215 -19.24 -0.86 -10.27
CA ILE A 215 -19.41 -0.85 -8.82
C ILE A 215 -18.65 0.31 -8.21
N VAL A 216 -19.31 1.01 -7.31
CA VAL A 216 -18.78 2.21 -6.65
C VAL A 216 -18.92 2.05 -5.14
N ASP A 217 -17.89 2.41 -4.37
CA ASP A 217 -18.00 2.48 -2.91
C ASP A 217 -19.11 3.49 -2.56
N GLU A 218 -20.20 3.02 -1.93
CA GLU A 218 -21.34 3.88 -1.60
C GLU A 218 -21.25 4.47 -0.20
N ASP A 219 -20.26 4.06 0.60
CA ASP A 219 -20.07 4.63 1.92
C ASP A 219 -19.63 6.10 1.81
N GLY A 220 -20.38 7.01 2.41
CA GLY A 220 -20.10 8.43 2.37
C GLY A 220 -20.46 9.10 1.05
N VAL A 221 -19.45 9.62 0.33
CA VAL A 221 -19.67 10.47 -0.87
C VAL A 221 -20.01 9.65 -2.12
N GLY A 222 -19.55 8.43 -2.17
CA GLY A 222 -19.77 7.56 -3.33
C GLY A 222 -21.25 7.22 -3.56
N GLY A 223 -22.12 7.34 -2.54
CA GLY A 223 -23.55 7.21 -2.71
C GLY A 223 -24.11 8.18 -3.77
N GLY A 224 -23.62 9.42 -3.81
CA GLY A 224 -23.99 10.38 -4.85
C GLY A 224 -23.57 9.94 -6.26
N VAL A 225 -22.37 9.38 -6.42
CA VAL A 225 -21.88 8.86 -7.70
C VAL A 225 -22.73 7.67 -8.16
N LYS A 226 -23.00 6.71 -7.25
CA LYS A 226 -23.87 5.57 -7.51
C LYS A 226 -25.26 5.98 -8.02
N ASP A 227 -25.89 6.95 -7.34
CA ASP A 227 -27.24 7.42 -7.66
C ASP A 227 -27.31 8.08 -9.06
N TYR A 228 -26.31 8.92 -9.38
CA TYR A 228 -26.21 9.53 -10.71
C TYR A 228 -25.96 8.52 -11.84
N LEU A 229 -25.14 7.49 -11.57
CA LEU A 229 -24.82 6.45 -12.55
C LEU A 229 -25.88 5.35 -12.63
N ARG A 230 -26.69 5.18 -11.58
CA ARG A 230 -27.61 4.03 -11.41
C ARG A 230 -26.88 2.69 -11.54
N CYS A 231 -25.68 2.61 -10.95
CA CYS A 231 -24.82 1.43 -10.98
C CYS A 231 -24.88 0.66 -9.66
N GLN A 232 -24.08 -0.41 -9.54
CA GLN A 232 -23.97 -1.18 -8.31
C GLN A 232 -23.26 -0.36 -7.22
N GLY A 233 -23.81 -0.32 -6.01
CA GLY A 233 -23.15 0.21 -4.82
C GLY A 233 -22.43 -0.89 -4.05
N PHE A 234 -21.31 -0.55 -3.45
CA PHE A 234 -20.55 -1.42 -2.56
C PHE A 234 -20.61 -0.85 -1.14
N THR A 235 -21.29 -1.57 -0.24
CA THR A 235 -21.39 -1.21 1.17
C THR A 235 -20.40 -2.06 1.96
N ASN A 236 -19.35 -1.45 2.52
CA ASN A 236 -18.25 -2.14 3.19
C ASN A 236 -18.72 -3.07 4.31
N ASN A 237 -19.69 -2.62 5.13
CA ASN A 237 -20.20 -3.34 6.29
C ASN A 237 -21.42 -4.24 5.98
N ALA A 238 -21.78 -4.43 4.72
CA ALA A 238 -22.84 -5.37 4.35
C ALA A 238 -22.52 -6.79 4.82
N ARG A 239 -23.55 -7.61 4.92
CA ARG A 239 -23.39 -9.04 5.29
C ARG A 239 -22.64 -9.77 4.18
N PRO A 240 -21.77 -10.75 4.53
CA PRO A 240 -21.12 -11.61 3.54
C PRO A 240 -22.13 -12.30 2.65
N ILE A 241 -21.81 -12.38 1.37
CA ILE A 241 -22.63 -13.08 0.36
C ILE A 241 -22.59 -14.58 0.65
N LYS A 242 -23.71 -15.28 0.43
CA LYS A 242 -23.88 -16.73 0.68
C LYS A 242 -23.69 -17.16 2.14
N GLY A 243 -23.71 -16.22 3.09
CA GLY A 243 -23.59 -16.53 4.51
C GLY A 243 -22.24 -17.10 4.94
N GLU A 244 -21.18 -16.85 4.16
CA GLU A 244 -19.83 -17.31 4.50
C GLU A 244 -19.30 -16.67 5.79
N ASN A 245 -18.33 -17.31 6.45
CA ASN A 245 -17.86 -16.95 7.80
C ASN A 245 -16.87 -15.77 7.80
N TYR A 246 -17.27 -14.64 7.23
CA TYR A 246 -16.53 -13.39 7.28
C TYR A 246 -17.24 -12.35 8.14
N GLN A 247 -16.50 -11.37 8.64
CA GLN A 247 -17.08 -10.29 9.45
C GLN A 247 -18.09 -9.45 8.63
N ASN A 248 -17.72 -9.09 7.41
CA ASN A 248 -18.50 -8.26 6.49
C ASN A 248 -18.12 -8.55 5.04
N LEU A 249 -18.84 -7.92 4.10
CA LEU A 249 -18.62 -8.04 2.65
C LEU A 249 -17.21 -7.58 2.23
N LYS A 250 -16.71 -6.48 2.81
CA LYS A 250 -15.35 -5.99 2.55
C LYS A 250 -14.31 -7.05 2.85
N THR A 251 -14.38 -7.66 4.03
CA THR A 251 -13.48 -8.75 4.43
C THR A 251 -13.56 -9.92 3.45
N GLN A 252 -14.76 -10.35 3.08
CA GLN A 252 -14.96 -11.44 2.12
C GLN A 252 -14.30 -11.13 0.77
N CYS A 253 -14.45 -9.90 0.26
CA CYS A 253 -13.83 -9.46 -0.98
C CYS A 253 -12.29 -9.43 -0.88
N TYR A 254 -11.72 -9.00 0.23
CA TYR A 254 -10.28 -9.02 0.43
C TYR A 254 -9.70 -10.44 0.49
N TYR A 255 -10.36 -11.39 1.15
CA TYR A 255 -9.94 -12.79 1.14
C TYR A 255 -10.02 -13.40 -0.26
N LYS A 256 -11.08 -13.06 -1.01
CA LYS A 256 -11.21 -13.50 -2.41
C LYS A 256 -10.14 -12.88 -3.30
N LEU A 257 -9.83 -11.59 -3.11
CA LEU A 257 -8.74 -10.89 -3.81
C LEU A 257 -7.40 -11.57 -3.55
N ALA A 258 -7.10 -11.85 -2.29
CA ALA A 258 -5.88 -12.55 -1.88
C ALA A 258 -5.75 -13.91 -2.57
N ASP A 259 -6.82 -14.70 -2.57
CA ASP A 259 -6.85 -16.01 -3.26
C ASP A 259 -6.56 -15.87 -4.77
N GLN A 260 -7.18 -14.89 -5.45
CA GLN A 260 -6.96 -14.67 -6.88
C GLN A 260 -5.54 -14.18 -7.19
N ILE A 261 -4.97 -13.31 -6.36
CA ILE A 261 -3.59 -12.82 -6.52
C ILE A 261 -2.60 -13.97 -6.30
N ASN A 262 -2.74 -14.73 -5.22
CA ASN A 262 -1.85 -15.84 -4.89
C ASN A 262 -1.89 -16.97 -5.94
N LYS A 263 -3.02 -17.13 -6.64
CA LYS A 263 -3.16 -18.05 -7.78
C LYS A 263 -2.61 -17.49 -9.08
N GLY A 264 -2.09 -16.27 -9.10
CA GLY A 264 -1.58 -15.65 -10.32
C GLY A 264 -2.67 -15.35 -11.37
N GLN A 265 -3.91 -15.10 -10.93
CA GLN A 265 -5.05 -14.89 -11.84
C GLN A 265 -5.32 -13.42 -12.16
N ILE A 266 -4.74 -12.50 -11.38
CA ILE A 266 -4.90 -11.05 -11.58
C ILE A 266 -3.69 -10.49 -12.32
N GLY A 267 -3.94 -9.68 -13.34
CA GLY A 267 -2.93 -8.92 -14.06
C GLY A 267 -3.18 -7.42 -14.01
N VAL A 268 -2.13 -6.62 -14.07
CA VAL A 268 -2.20 -5.15 -14.02
C VAL A 268 -1.34 -4.54 -15.12
N SER A 269 -1.98 -3.89 -16.08
CA SER A 269 -1.30 -3.04 -17.07
C SER A 269 -1.12 -1.64 -16.49
N CYS A 270 0.05 -1.36 -15.95
CA CYS A 270 0.39 -0.05 -15.41
C CYS A 270 1.84 0.29 -15.75
N SER A 271 2.08 1.48 -16.32
CA SER A 271 3.43 1.99 -16.60
C SER A 271 3.93 2.95 -15.50
N ASP A 272 3.01 3.53 -14.72
CA ASP A 272 3.36 4.46 -13.64
C ASP A 272 3.92 3.71 -12.44
N VAL A 273 5.20 3.96 -12.17
CA VAL A 273 5.94 3.34 -11.06
C VAL A 273 5.34 3.70 -9.70
N ASN A 274 4.84 4.93 -9.54
CA ASN A 274 4.25 5.34 -8.27
C ASN A 274 2.94 4.59 -7.99
N VAL A 275 2.12 4.39 -9.02
CA VAL A 275 0.87 3.61 -8.91
C VAL A 275 1.19 2.15 -8.57
N LYS A 276 2.21 1.56 -9.20
CA LYS A 276 2.65 0.19 -8.85
C LYS A 276 3.09 0.10 -7.39
N ASN A 277 3.89 1.06 -6.92
CA ASN A 277 4.34 1.10 -5.53
C ASN A 277 3.16 1.23 -4.56
N TYR A 278 2.22 2.13 -4.84
CA TYR A 278 1.02 2.28 -4.01
C TYR A 278 0.20 0.98 -3.92
N ILE A 279 -0.04 0.32 -5.05
CA ILE A 279 -0.75 -0.96 -5.08
C ILE A 279 0.01 -2.00 -4.24
N THR A 280 1.33 -2.10 -4.41
CA THR A 280 2.16 -3.05 -3.68
C THR A 280 2.11 -2.81 -2.18
N GLU A 281 2.38 -1.57 -1.73
CA GLU A 281 2.37 -1.19 -0.32
C GLU A 281 1.01 -1.46 0.34
N GLU A 282 -0.09 -1.16 -0.34
CA GLU A 282 -1.43 -1.36 0.17
C GLU A 282 -1.81 -2.84 0.27
N LEU A 283 -1.45 -3.64 -0.73
CA LEU A 283 -1.73 -5.07 -0.73
C LEU A 283 -0.90 -5.83 0.31
N GLU A 284 0.30 -5.38 0.64
CA GLU A 284 1.11 -5.94 1.73
C GLU A 284 0.48 -5.72 3.11
N GLN A 285 -0.43 -4.76 3.24
CA GLN A 285 -1.18 -4.54 4.48
C GLN A 285 -2.48 -5.37 4.56
N VAL A 286 -2.77 -6.18 3.56
CA VAL A 286 -3.92 -7.11 3.62
C VAL A 286 -3.55 -8.29 4.52
N ARG A 287 -3.87 -8.15 5.81
CA ARG A 287 -3.51 -9.09 6.85
C ARG A 287 -4.75 -9.57 7.60
N THR A 288 -4.73 -10.83 8.04
CA THR A 288 -5.78 -11.34 8.92
C THR A 288 -5.66 -10.71 10.30
N LYS A 289 -6.79 -10.51 10.94
CA LYS A 289 -6.86 -10.09 12.35
C LYS A 289 -7.28 -11.29 13.19
N ASP A 290 -6.64 -11.47 14.36
CA ASP A 290 -6.99 -12.50 15.35
C ASP A 290 -7.04 -13.93 14.75
N ALA A 291 -6.00 -14.31 13.99
CA ALA A 291 -5.91 -15.59 13.28
C ALA A 291 -6.12 -16.83 14.20
N ASP A 292 -5.82 -16.68 15.48
CA ASP A 292 -5.88 -17.75 16.48
C ASP A 292 -7.24 -17.87 17.19
N LYS A 293 -8.26 -17.11 16.76
CA LYS A 293 -9.58 -17.15 17.39
C LYS A 293 -10.61 -17.82 16.48
N ASP A 294 -11.41 -18.74 17.02
CA ASP A 294 -12.57 -19.38 16.37
C ASP A 294 -13.72 -18.39 16.11
N ASN A 295 -13.41 -17.23 15.56
CA ASN A 295 -14.35 -16.16 15.23
C ASN A 295 -14.50 -16.03 13.71
N LYS A 296 -15.43 -15.15 13.30
CA LYS A 296 -15.53 -14.75 11.90
C LYS A 296 -14.19 -14.22 11.39
N LEU A 297 -13.79 -14.63 10.20
CA LEU A 297 -12.59 -14.13 9.54
C LEU A 297 -12.65 -12.60 9.40
N GLN A 298 -11.57 -11.94 9.76
CA GLN A 298 -11.42 -10.50 9.77
C GLN A 298 -10.10 -10.09 9.12
N ILE A 299 -10.05 -8.87 8.58
CA ILE A 299 -8.81 -8.20 8.20
C ILE A 299 -8.49 -7.09 9.21
N ILE A 300 -7.23 -6.66 9.27
CA ILE A 300 -6.85 -5.54 10.14
C ILE A 300 -7.66 -4.29 9.78
N PRO A 301 -8.05 -3.47 10.79
CA PRO A 301 -8.88 -2.29 10.56
C PRO A 301 -8.24 -1.27 9.61
N LYS A 302 -9.07 -0.58 8.82
CA LYS A 302 -8.62 0.47 7.88
C LYS A 302 -7.78 1.56 8.58
N ASP A 303 -8.13 1.93 9.82
CA ASP A 303 -7.37 2.94 10.57
C ASP A 303 -5.96 2.46 10.94
N THR A 304 -5.80 1.17 11.22
CA THR A 304 -4.48 0.56 11.42
C THR A 304 -3.67 0.62 10.13
N VAL A 305 -4.27 0.25 9.00
CA VAL A 305 -3.61 0.35 7.67
C VAL A 305 -3.24 1.80 7.36
N LYS A 306 -4.14 2.76 7.61
CA LYS A 306 -3.86 4.19 7.45
C LYS A 306 -2.69 4.66 8.31
N SER A 307 -2.59 4.18 9.54
CA SER A 307 -1.48 4.53 10.43
C SER A 307 -0.14 4.01 9.92
N ILE A 308 -0.12 2.81 9.35
CA ILE A 308 1.09 2.19 8.78
C ILE A 308 1.51 2.90 7.49
N LEU A 309 0.56 3.15 6.59
CA LEU A 309 0.83 3.72 5.26
C LEU A 309 0.94 5.25 5.27
N GLY A 310 0.41 5.92 6.31
CA GLY A 310 0.26 7.38 6.34
C GLY A 310 -0.82 7.91 5.38
N ARG A 311 -1.60 7.01 4.75
CA ARG A 311 -2.65 7.31 3.77
C ARG A 311 -3.70 6.20 3.71
N SER A 312 -4.83 6.48 3.06
CA SER A 312 -5.86 5.48 2.82
C SER A 312 -5.41 4.43 1.79
N PRO A 313 -5.83 3.15 1.92
CA PRO A 313 -5.54 2.09 0.95
C PRO A 313 -6.53 2.10 -0.23
N ASP A 314 -6.61 3.24 -0.95
CA ASP A 314 -7.65 3.50 -1.96
C ASP A 314 -7.53 2.57 -3.18
N TYR A 315 -6.30 2.17 -3.55
CA TYR A 315 -6.09 1.21 -4.64
C TYR A 315 -6.48 -0.21 -4.23
N ALA A 316 -6.15 -0.63 -3.02
CA ALA A 316 -6.53 -1.95 -2.53
C ALA A 316 -8.05 -2.06 -2.32
N ASP A 317 -8.72 -0.99 -1.86
CA ASP A 317 -10.17 -0.93 -1.76
C ASP A 317 -10.83 -1.05 -3.15
N ALA A 318 -10.33 -0.34 -4.17
CA ALA A 318 -10.81 -0.43 -5.55
C ALA A 318 -10.58 -1.83 -6.17
N LEU A 319 -9.45 -2.49 -5.85
CA LEU A 319 -9.16 -3.86 -6.24
C LEU A 319 -10.15 -4.85 -5.60
N ALA A 320 -10.37 -4.72 -4.30
CA ALA A 320 -11.23 -5.64 -3.55
C ALA A 320 -12.69 -5.62 -4.04
N MET A 321 -13.20 -4.45 -4.40
CA MET A 321 -14.58 -4.33 -4.92
C MET A 321 -14.83 -5.15 -6.18
N ARG A 322 -13.82 -5.41 -7.03
CA ARG A 322 -13.98 -6.25 -8.21
C ARG A 322 -14.40 -7.68 -7.84
N MET A 323 -13.97 -8.15 -6.66
CA MET A 323 -14.28 -9.48 -6.18
C MET A 323 -15.75 -9.70 -5.84
N PHE A 324 -16.53 -8.64 -5.68
CA PHE A 324 -17.98 -8.73 -5.54
C PHE A 324 -18.59 -9.59 -6.64
N TYR A 325 -18.20 -9.37 -7.88
CA TYR A 325 -18.71 -10.12 -9.03
C TYR A 325 -18.19 -11.58 -9.09
N GLU A 326 -17.05 -11.86 -8.50
CA GLU A 326 -16.51 -13.22 -8.42
C GLU A 326 -17.18 -14.07 -7.33
N ILE A 327 -17.69 -13.41 -6.28
CA ILE A 327 -18.40 -14.08 -5.17
C ILE A 327 -19.86 -14.33 -5.58
N ASP A 328 -20.49 -13.36 -6.20
CA ASP A 328 -21.89 -13.45 -6.66
C ASP A 328 -21.98 -13.88 -8.13
N SER A 329 -21.62 -15.13 -8.38
CA SER A 329 -21.72 -15.74 -9.71
C SER A 329 -23.17 -15.81 -10.27
N ASN A 330 -24.18 -15.43 -9.48
CA ASN A 330 -25.58 -15.37 -9.89
C ASN A 330 -26.05 -13.98 -10.32
N PHE A 331 -25.22 -12.94 -10.17
CA PHE A 331 -25.60 -11.55 -10.49
C PHE A 331 -26.04 -11.36 -11.97
N GLY A 332 -25.63 -12.24 -12.86
CA GLY A 332 -26.04 -12.24 -14.26
C GLY A 332 -27.36 -12.97 -14.58
N ARG A 333 -27.96 -13.70 -13.64
CA ARG A 333 -29.12 -14.57 -13.91
C ARG A 333 -30.49 -14.01 -13.50
N TYR A 334 -30.54 -12.93 -12.72
CA TYR A 334 -31.79 -12.40 -12.15
C TYR A 334 -32.40 -11.20 -12.87
N PHE A 335 -31.83 -10.73 -13.98
CA PHE A 335 -32.35 -9.59 -14.76
C PHE A 335 -32.83 -9.97 -16.18
N VAL A 336 -33.32 -11.21 -16.36
CA VAL A 336 -34.08 -11.59 -17.53
C VAL A 336 -35.51 -11.91 -17.07
N GLN A 337 -36.30 -10.88 -16.86
CA GLN A 337 -37.76 -10.87 -16.94
C GLN A 337 -38.21 -9.46 -17.36
#